data_35cb3164861d69b729a5c52280081f02
#
_entry.id   35cb3164861d69b729a5c52280081f02
#
_cell.length_a   1.000
_cell.length_b   1.000
_cell.length_c   1.000
_cell.angle_alpha   90.00
_cell.angle_beta   90.00
_cell.angle_gamma   90.00
#
_symmetry.space_group_name_H-M   'P 1'
#
loop_
_entity.id
_entity.type
_entity.pdbx_description
1 polymer ?
#
loop_
_entity_poly.entity_id
_entity_poly.type
_entity_poly.pdbx_seq_one_letter_code
_entity_poly.pdbx_strand_id
1 'polypeptide(L)'
;ISHVMEKGMVGATSILGVGVSIPAIIAEDGKTVTYSSIIAATNLYENLKDYIDFPYVMMNDANAGGYAELWHAKMVKNMIYLSLSNSVGGAVLMNNEIYYGDRMHGGEFGHMTLEINGKQCYCGRKGCADVYCNAQNLSNLTDGDLGKFFELVDTGEKKYVDEWKKYMQYLAVMINNIYNVLDCD
;
A
#
# COMPACT_ATOMS: atom_id res chain seq x y z
N ILE A 1 21.03 8.16 -3.89
CA ILE A 1 21.68 7.53 -5.05
C ILE A 1 23.17 7.35 -4.74
N SER A 2 23.94 8.39 -4.40
CA SER A 2 25.39 8.31 -4.11
C SER A 2 25.70 7.20 -3.09
N HIS A 3 24.96 7.11 -1.99
CA HIS A 3 25.17 6.07 -0.98
C HIS A 3 24.93 4.63 -1.49
N VAL A 4 23.96 4.43 -2.39
CA VAL A 4 23.71 3.12 -3.02
C VAL A 4 24.85 2.77 -3.98
N MET A 5 25.34 3.75 -4.72
CA MET A 5 26.49 3.56 -5.63
C MET A 5 27.75 3.17 -4.86
N GLU A 6 28.04 3.87 -3.75
CA GLU A 6 29.18 3.56 -2.89
C GLU A 6 29.09 2.16 -2.29
N LYS A 7 27.94 1.80 -1.69
CA LYS A 7 27.72 0.47 -1.10
C LYS A 7 27.70 -0.66 -2.14
N GLY A 8 27.13 -0.41 -3.31
CA GLY A 8 27.03 -1.40 -4.39
C GLY A 8 28.29 -1.50 -5.23
N MET A 9 29.27 -0.64 -5.07
CA MET A 9 30.46 -0.52 -5.91
C MET A 9 30.11 -0.45 -7.41
N VAL A 10 29.00 0.23 -7.73
CA VAL A 10 28.53 0.40 -9.12
C VAL A 10 28.76 1.83 -9.61
N GLY A 11 29.22 1.94 -10.84
CA GLY A 11 29.39 3.26 -11.50
C GLY A 11 28.05 3.82 -11.97
N ALA A 12 27.99 5.14 -12.17
CA ALA A 12 26.80 5.83 -12.67
C ALA A 12 26.28 5.25 -14.00
N THR A 13 27.18 4.75 -14.86
CA THR A 13 26.83 4.12 -16.14
C THR A 13 26.10 2.79 -16.00
N SER A 14 26.09 2.19 -14.81
CA SER A 14 25.38 0.95 -14.52
C SER A 14 23.97 1.17 -13.99
N ILE A 15 23.56 2.42 -13.74
CA ILE A 15 22.23 2.77 -13.25
C ILE A 15 21.31 3.01 -14.46
N LEU A 16 20.29 2.19 -14.61
CA LEU A 16 19.30 2.29 -15.69
C LEU A 16 18.26 3.39 -15.42
N GLY A 17 17.93 3.60 -14.15
CA GLY A 17 16.94 4.58 -13.75
C GLY A 17 16.59 4.47 -12.27
N VAL A 18 15.64 5.30 -11.83
CA VAL A 18 15.16 5.38 -10.44
C VAL A 18 13.65 5.18 -10.41
N GLY A 19 13.19 4.25 -9.60
CA GLY A 19 11.76 4.12 -9.23
C GLY A 19 11.48 4.95 -7.97
N VAL A 20 10.44 5.77 -8.01
CA VAL A 20 9.98 6.57 -6.87
C VAL A 20 8.61 6.09 -6.44
N SER A 21 8.54 5.44 -5.28
CA SER A 21 7.30 4.95 -4.68
C SER A 21 6.73 6.01 -3.74
N ILE A 22 5.47 6.38 -3.92
CA ILE A 22 4.82 7.44 -3.13
C ILE A 22 3.37 7.09 -2.78
N PRO A 23 2.85 7.52 -1.63
CA PRO A 23 1.46 7.32 -1.23
C PRO A 23 0.54 8.34 -1.94
N ALA A 24 0.35 8.15 -3.24
CA ALA A 24 -0.43 9.04 -4.09
C ALA A 24 -1.00 8.30 -5.30
N ILE A 25 -2.10 8.79 -5.85
CA ILE A 25 -2.60 8.34 -7.15
C ILE A 25 -1.82 9.06 -8.24
N ILE A 26 -1.18 8.27 -9.09
CA ILE A 26 -0.36 8.73 -10.21
C ILE A 26 -1.14 8.51 -11.51
N ALA A 27 -1.16 9.50 -12.38
CA ALA A 27 -1.74 9.37 -13.72
C ALA A 27 -0.95 8.34 -14.56
N GLU A 28 -1.55 7.92 -15.66
CA GLU A 28 -0.97 6.95 -16.60
C GLU A 28 0.40 7.38 -17.16
N ASP A 29 0.68 8.68 -17.17
CA ASP A 29 1.97 9.23 -17.61
C ASP A 29 3.15 8.92 -16.66
N GLY A 30 2.88 8.36 -15.47
CA GLY A 30 3.89 8.07 -14.44
C GLY A 30 4.56 9.32 -13.82
N LYS A 31 3.98 10.51 -14.03
CA LYS A 31 4.57 11.81 -13.66
C LYS A 31 3.61 12.69 -12.90
N THR A 32 2.34 12.67 -13.26
CA THR A 32 1.34 13.56 -12.69
C THR A 32 0.71 12.94 -11.46
N VAL A 33 0.85 13.59 -10.31
CA VAL A 33 0.10 13.23 -9.10
C VAL A 33 -1.30 13.81 -9.22
N THR A 34 -2.31 12.95 -9.27
CA THR A 34 -3.72 13.36 -9.39
C THR A 34 -4.37 13.55 -8.04
N TYR A 35 -3.94 12.78 -7.03
CA TYR A 35 -4.45 12.88 -5.67
C TYR A 35 -3.46 12.32 -4.66
N SER A 36 -3.34 13.00 -3.51
CA SER A 36 -2.71 12.46 -2.30
C SER A 36 -3.35 13.11 -1.08
N SER A 37 -3.59 12.32 -0.04
CA SER A 37 -4.05 12.80 1.27
C SER A 37 -2.89 13.18 2.21
N ILE A 38 -1.65 12.85 1.84
CA ILE A 38 -0.48 12.91 2.73
C ILE A 38 0.54 13.94 2.23
N ILE A 39 0.73 14.03 0.91
CA ILE A 39 1.75 14.89 0.31
C ILE A 39 1.09 16.05 -0.43
N ALA A 40 1.59 17.27 -0.23
CA ALA A 40 1.31 18.40 -1.10
C ALA A 40 2.09 18.21 -2.41
N ALA A 41 1.52 17.41 -3.33
CA ALA A 41 2.24 16.81 -4.45
C ALA A 41 2.18 17.61 -5.75
N THR A 42 1.80 18.88 -5.70
CA THR A 42 1.83 19.76 -6.87
C THR A 42 3.25 19.84 -7.44
N ASN A 43 3.40 19.42 -8.70
CA ASN A 43 4.68 19.43 -9.43
C ASN A 43 5.81 18.56 -8.83
N LEU A 44 5.48 17.52 -8.07
CA LEU A 44 6.49 16.65 -7.45
C LEU A 44 7.50 16.09 -8.48
N TYR A 45 7.01 15.64 -9.64
CA TYR A 45 7.86 15.12 -10.70
C TYR A 45 8.89 16.16 -11.16
N GLU A 46 8.45 17.38 -11.44
CA GLU A 46 9.37 18.45 -11.89
C GLU A 46 10.38 18.83 -10.81
N ASN A 47 9.94 18.86 -9.53
CA ASN A 47 10.84 19.16 -8.42
C ASN A 47 11.91 18.08 -8.20
N LEU A 48 11.62 16.82 -8.52
CA LEU A 48 12.59 15.73 -8.39
C LEU A 48 13.70 15.79 -9.44
N LYS A 49 13.51 16.49 -10.58
CA LYS A 49 14.53 16.67 -11.60
C LYS A 49 15.79 17.37 -11.08
N ASP A 50 15.64 18.24 -10.08
CA ASP A 50 16.76 18.95 -9.48
C ASP A 50 17.63 18.05 -8.56
N TYR A 51 17.14 16.83 -8.24
CA TYR A 51 17.78 15.90 -7.31
C TYR A 51 18.13 14.55 -7.92
N ILE A 52 17.57 14.24 -9.09
CA ILE A 52 17.72 12.92 -9.74
C ILE A 52 18.24 13.12 -11.16
N ASP A 53 19.54 12.83 -11.36
CA ASP A 53 20.24 12.95 -12.66
C ASP A 53 20.00 11.73 -13.59
N PHE A 54 19.12 10.80 -13.21
CA PHE A 54 18.81 9.58 -13.96
C PHE A 54 17.36 9.61 -14.45
N PRO A 55 17.02 8.87 -15.52
CA PRO A 55 15.63 8.62 -15.86
C PRO A 55 14.87 8.08 -14.65
N TYR A 56 13.66 8.57 -14.38
CA TYR A 56 12.86 8.09 -13.27
C TYR A 56 11.38 8.06 -13.59
N VAL A 57 10.69 7.19 -12.86
CA VAL A 57 9.22 7.05 -12.88
C VAL A 57 8.69 7.10 -11.46
N MET A 58 7.48 7.61 -11.30
CA MET A 58 6.75 7.55 -10.04
C MET A 58 5.66 6.48 -10.12
N MET A 59 5.41 5.81 -9.01
CA MET A 59 4.35 4.82 -8.88
C MET A 59 3.70 4.93 -7.49
N ASN A 60 2.41 4.62 -7.42
CA ASN A 60 1.74 4.43 -6.13
C ASN A 60 2.46 3.34 -5.33
N ASP A 61 2.57 3.50 -4.02
CA ASP A 61 3.33 2.61 -3.13
C ASP A 61 2.77 1.19 -3.10
N ALA A 62 1.46 1.01 -3.05
CA ALA A 62 0.85 -0.31 -3.09
C ALA A 62 1.00 -0.99 -4.48
N ASN A 63 0.88 -0.23 -5.57
CA ASN A 63 1.14 -0.73 -6.91
C ASN A 63 2.60 -1.15 -7.08
N ALA A 64 3.54 -0.35 -6.58
CA ALA A 64 4.96 -0.70 -6.60
C ALA A 64 5.26 -1.97 -5.80
N GLY A 65 4.64 -2.13 -4.62
CA GLY A 65 4.73 -3.35 -3.81
C GLY A 65 4.18 -4.57 -4.54
N GLY A 66 2.98 -4.46 -5.11
CA GLY A 66 2.36 -5.53 -5.88
C GLY A 66 3.20 -5.93 -7.11
N TYR A 67 3.77 -4.95 -7.81
CA TYR A 67 4.66 -5.23 -8.94
C TYR A 67 5.95 -5.94 -8.52
N ALA A 68 6.52 -5.56 -7.37
CA ALA A 68 7.70 -6.22 -6.82
C ALA A 68 7.42 -7.69 -6.45
N GLU A 69 6.27 -7.98 -5.85
CA GLU A 69 5.84 -9.35 -5.54
C GLU A 69 5.62 -10.17 -6.82
N LEU A 70 4.97 -9.59 -7.83
CA LEU A 70 4.79 -10.25 -9.12
C LEU A 70 6.13 -10.61 -9.77
N TRP A 71 7.12 -9.73 -9.69
CA TRP A 71 8.47 -9.99 -10.23
C TRP A 71 9.13 -11.20 -9.60
N HIS A 72 8.84 -11.49 -8.32
CA HIS A 72 9.37 -12.65 -7.60
C HIS A 72 8.49 -13.90 -7.78
N ALA A 73 7.20 -13.74 -8.00
CA ALA A 73 6.22 -14.82 -8.13
C ALA A 73 6.23 -15.42 -9.54
N LYS A 74 7.16 -16.31 -9.85
CA LYS A 74 7.43 -16.86 -11.19
C LYS A 74 6.26 -17.58 -11.89
N MET A 75 5.16 -17.88 -11.19
CA MET A 75 4.08 -18.76 -11.68
C MET A 75 2.67 -18.18 -11.54
N VAL A 76 2.53 -16.96 -11.03
CA VAL A 76 1.22 -16.36 -10.76
C VAL A 76 0.90 -15.35 -11.85
N LYS A 77 -0.26 -15.50 -12.51
CA LYS A 77 -0.73 -14.56 -13.56
C LYS A 77 -1.63 -13.46 -13.01
N ASN A 78 -2.46 -13.81 -12.04
CA ASN A 78 -3.43 -12.92 -11.42
C ASN A 78 -3.16 -12.92 -9.91
N MET A 79 -3.01 -11.75 -9.34
CA MET A 79 -2.64 -11.62 -7.93
C MET A 79 -3.28 -10.37 -7.33
N ILE A 80 -3.67 -10.48 -6.09
CA ILE A 80 -4.03 -9.33 -5.26
C ILE A 80 -2.91 -9.10 -4.25
N TYR A 81 -2.39 -7.89 -4.24
CA TYR A 81 -1.46 -7.43 -3.22
C TYR A 81 -2.20 -6.54 -2.21
N LEU A 82 -1.99 -6.79 -0.92
CA LEU A 82 -2.50 -5.97 0.17
C LEU A 82 -1.34 -5.47 1.01
N SER A 83 -1.25 -4.16 1.18
CA SER A 83 -0.34 -3.51 2.11
C SER A 83 -1.10 -3.12 3.37
N LEU A 84 -0.78 -3.77 4.50
CA LEU A 84 -1.40 -3.53 5.80
C LEU A 84 -0.42 -2.76 6.70
N SER A 85 -0.26 -1.48 6.44
CA SER A 85 0.65 -0.60 7.18
C SER A 85 -0.14 0.48 7.95
N ASN A 86 0.31 1.72 7.94
CA ASN A 86 -0.42 2.85 8.55
C ASN A 86 -1.76 3.14 7.86
N SER A 87 -1.91 2.67 6.63
CA SER A 87 -3.15 2.61 5.88
C SER A 87 -3.25 1.27 5.15
N VAL A 88 -4.44 0.93 4.65
CA VAL A 88 -4.65 -0.23 3.79
C VAL A 88 -4.53 0.19 2.34
N GLY A 89 -3.45 -0.21 1.70
CA GLY A 89 -3.25 -0.10 0.27
C GLY A 89 -3.46 -1.44 -0.45
N GLY A 90 -3.57 -1.41 -1.76
CA GLY A 90 -3.63 -2.62 -2.54
C GLY A 90 -3.32 -2.42 -4.02
N ALA A 91 -3.02 -3.53 -4.68
CA ALA A 91 -2.88 -3.59 -6.12
C ALA A 91 -3.60 -4.82 -6.67
N VAL A 92 -4.17 -4.66 -7.85
CA VAL A 92 -4.77 -5.74 -8.64
C VAL A 92 -3.84 -6.01 -9.81
N LEU A 93 -3.37 -7.25 -9.91
CA LEU A 93 -2.51 -7.69 -10.99
C LEU A 93 -3.24 -8.75 -11.80
N MET A 94 -3.47 -8.45 -13.08
CA MET A 94 -4.16 -9.31 -14.03
C MET A 94 -3.29 -9.55 -15.24
N ASN A 95 -3.08 -10.80 -15.62
CA ASN A 95 -2.24 -11.20 -16.76
C ASN A 95 -0.81 -10.61 -16.70
N ASN A 96 -0.23 -10.56 -15.51
CA ASN A 96 1.09 -9.99 -15.20
C ASN A 96 1.19 -8.45 -15.36
N GLU A 97 0.08 -7.75 -15.38
CA GLU A 97 0.03 -6.29 -15.46
C GLU A 97 -0.80 -5.72 -14.32
N ILE A 98 -0.47 -4.52 -13.86
CA ILE A 98 -1.27 -3.82 -12.86
C ILE A 98 -2.56 -3.32 -13.52
N TYR A 99 -3.69 -3.65 -12.93
CA TYR A 99 -4.98 -3.09 -13.29
C TYR A 99 -5.19 -1.76 -12.56
N TYR A 100 -5.00 -0.67 -13.27
CA TYR A 100 -5.15 0.67 -12.69
C TYR A 100 -6.62 1.14 -12.64
N GLY A 101 -7.50 0.58 -13.49
CA GLY A 101 -8.83 1.13 -13.72
C GLY A 101 -8.81 2.45 -14.51
N ASP A 102 -9.94 2.88 -15.02
CA ASP A 102 -10.06 4.06 -15.90
C ASP A 102 -9.62 5.39 -15.24
N ARG A 103 -9.63 5.44 -13.92
CA ARG A 103 -9.30 6.63 -13.13
C ARG A 103 -8.12 6.42 -12.20
N MET A 104 -7.31 5.42 -12.43
CA MET A 104 -6.16 5.05 -11.60
C MET A 104 -6.50 4.70 -10.15
N HIS A 105 -7.74 4.27 -9.88
CA HIS A 105 -8.22 3.85 -8.55
C HIS A 105 -8.33 2.32 -8.41
N GLY A 106 -7.75 1.54 -9.30
CA GLY A 106 -7.68 0.09 -9.16
C GLY A 106 -6.93 -0.29 -7.88
N GLY A 107 -7.48 -1.22 -7.11
CA GLY A 107 -6.81 -1.68 -5.89
C GLY A 107 -7.05 -0.84 -4.62
N GLU A 108 -7.89 0.18 -4.66
CA GLU A 108 -8.24 1.00 -3.49
C GLU A 108 -9.09 0.23 -2.45
N PHE A 109 -8.64 -0.96 -2.06
CA PHE A 109 -9.37 -1.88 -1.16
C PHE A 109 -9.59 -1.31 0.23
N GLY A 110 -8.68 -0.47 0.71
CA GLY A 110 -8.83 0.23 1.99
C GLY A 110 -10.11 1.05 2.09
N HIS A 111 -10.67 1.43 0.93
CA HIS A 111 -11.88 2.23 0.89
C HIS A 111 -13.17 1.43 0.62
N MET A 112 -13.12 0.10 0.61
CA MET A 112 -14.32 -0.75 0.64
C MET A 112 -15.06 -0.54 1.96
N THR A 113 -16.39 -0.43 1.90
CA THR A 113 -17.20 -0.32 3.12
C THR A 113 -17.39 -1.70 3.75
N LEU A 114 -16.87 -1.91 4.94
CA LEU A 114 -17.07 -3.12 5.73
C LEU A 114 -18.21 -2.96 6.74
N GLU A 115 -18.47 -1.74 7.20
CA GLU A 115 -19.48 -1.47 8.21
C GLU A 115 -20.30 -0.22 7.87
N ILE A 116 -21.59 -0.41 7.62
CA ILE A 116 -22.52 0.69 7.36
C ILE A 116 -22.61 1.57 8.62
N ASN A 117 -22.45 2.87 8.47
CA ASN A 117 -22.41 3.83 9.58
C ASN A 117 -21.27 3.61 10.61
N GLY A 118 -20.23 2.88 10.24
CA GLY A 118 -19.07 2.63 11.07
C GLY A 118 -18.17 3.87 11.29
N LYS A 119 -16.91 3.62 11.65
CA LYS A 119 -15.92 4.67 11.95
C LYS A 119 -15.73 5.63 10.76
N GLN A 120 -15.47 6.90 11.06
CA GLN A 120 -15.15 7.92 10.06
C GLN A 120 -13.80 7.60 9.42
N CYS A 121 -13.74 7.60 8.08
CA CYS A 121 -12.52 7.47 7.30
C CYS A 121 -12.04 8.86 6.83
N TYR A 122 -10.74 9.03 6.66
CA TYR A 122 -10.14 10.25 6.13
C TYR A 122 -10.60 10.59 4.70
N CYS A 123 -11.06 9.60 3.93
CA CYS A 123 -11.64 9.81 2.60
C CYS A 123 -13.03 10.48 2.62
N GLY A 124 -13.56 10.84 3.79
CA GLY A 124 -14.87 11.45 3.97
C GLY A 124 -16.03 10.46 4.10
N ARG A 125 -15.82 9.16 3.84
CA ARG A 125 -16.83 8.09 4.01
C ARG A 125 -16.74 7.45 5.40
N LYS A 126 -17.73 6.63 5.74
CA LYS A 126 -17.75 5.85 6.99
C LYS A 126 -17.62 4.36 6.68
N GLY A 127 -17.02 3.63 7.62
CA GLY A 127 -16.97 2.18 7.60
C GLY A 127 -16.00 1.57 6.60
N CYS A 128 -15.04 2.34 6.10
CA CYS A 128 -14.02 1.83 5.18
C CYS A 128 -13.14 0.76 5.84
N ALA A 129 -12.66 -0.20 5.07
CA ALA A 129 -11.73 -1.24 5.54
C ALA A 129 -10.49 -0.65 6.22
N ASP A 130 -9.99 0.45 5.72
CA ASP A 130 -8.81 1.14 6.24
C ASP A 130 -8.90 1.43 7.74
N VAL A 131 -10.04 1.93 8.23
CA VAL A 131 -10.21 2.27 9.65
C VAL A 131 -10.36 1.06 10.58
N TYR A 132 -10.37 -0.16 10.05
CA TYR A 132 -10.45 -1.42 10.80
C TYR A 132 -9.24 -2.32 10.59
N CYS A 133 -8.60 -2.26 9.40
CA CYS A 133 -7.59 -3.21 8.98
C CYS A 133 -6.18 -2.60 8.83
N ASN A 134 -5.96 -1.32 9.16
CA ASN A 134 -4.61 -0.77 9.19
C ASN A 134 -3.86 -1.19 10.46
N ALA A 135 -2.55 -1.37 10.36
CA ALA A 135 -1.69 -1.78 11.49
C ALA A 135 -1.61 -0.70 12.58
N GLN A 136 -1.83 0.57 12.23
CA GLN A 136 -1.79 1.69 13.17
C GLN A 136 -2.88 1.55 14.26
N ASN A 137 -4.03 0.94 13.94
CA ASN A 137 -5.06 0.67 14.95
C ASN A 137 -4.56 -0.25 16.07
N LEU A 138 -3.67 -1.19 15.75
CA LEU A 138 -3.09 -2.11 16.72
C LEU A 138 -1.96 -1.42 17.51
N SER A 139 -1.05 -0.74 16.82
CA SER A 139 0.08 -0.06 17.47
C SER A 139 -0.36 1.08 18.37
N ASN A 140 -1.46 1.79 18.06
CA ASN A 140 -2.01 2.84 18.92
C ASN A 140 -2.47 2.32 20.30
N LEU A 141 -2.71 1.03 20.46
CA LEU A 141 -3.04 0.43 21.75
C LEU A 141 -1.81 0.26 22.66
N THR A 142 -0.61 0.47 22.13
CA THR A 142 0.68 0.33 22.76
C THR A 142 1.62 1.52 22.44
N ASP A 143 1.06 2.73 22.41
CA ASP A 143 1.78 3.99 22.20
C ASP A 143 2.63 4.01 20.90
N GLY A 144 2.16 3.34 19.85
CA GLY A 144 2.82 3.26 18.55
C GLY A 144 3.75 2.04 18.38
N ASP A 145 3.92 1.21 19.40
CA ASP A 145 4.77 0.02 19.34
C ASP A 145 3.98 -1.23 18.96
N LEU A 146 4.02 -1.58 17.66
CA LEU A 146 3.35 -2.77 17.15
C LEU A 146 3.98 -4.08 17.65
N GLY A 147 5.30 -4.11 17.89
CA GLY A 147 5.99 -5.27 18.46
C GLY A 147 5.45 -5.60 19.85
N LYS A 148 5.37 -4.58 20.71
CA LYS A 148 4.78 -4.70 22.03
C LYS A 148 3.32 -5.17 22.02
N PHE A 149 2.54 -4.73 21.02
CA PHE A 149 1.17 -5.22 20.85
C PHE A 149 1.14 -6.75 20.69
N PHE A 150 1.98 -7.29 19.81
CA PHE A 150 2.04 -8.74 19.57
C PHE A 150 2.61 -9.52 20.76
N GLU A 151 3.58 -8.98 21.46
CA GLU A 151 4.05 -9.59 22.72
C GLU A 151 2.90 -9.76 23.74
N LEU A 152 2.04 -8.74 23.86
CA LEU A 152 0.87 -8.79 24.76
C LEU A 152 -0.23 -9.75 24.26
N VAL A 153 -0.37 -9.91 22.96
CA VAL A 153 -1.24 -10.97 22.39
C VAL A 153 -0.68 -12.35 22.73
N ASP A 154 0.62 -12.57 22.55
CA ASP A 154 1.28 -13.86 22.79
C ASP A 154 1.26 -14.26 24.27
N THR A 155 1.34 -13.30 25.20
CA THR A 155 1.18 -13.55 26.64
C THR A 155 -0.27 -13.82 27.05
N GLY A 156 -1.22 -13.67 26.13
CA GLY A 156 -2.64 -13.97 26.37
C GLY A 156 -3.38 -12.86 27.08
N GLU A 157 -2.89 -11.63 27.10
CA GLU A 157 -3.61 -10.51 27.68
C GLU A 157 -4.93 -10.24 26.94
N LYS A 158 -6.02 -10.47 27.66
CA LYS A 158 -7.38 -10.53 27.11
C LYS A 158 -7.74 -9.33 26.24
N LYS A 159 -7.38 -8.11 26.65
CA LYS A 159 -7.66 -6.88 25.89
C LYS A 159 -7.03 -6.94 24.47
N TYR A 160 -5.77 -7.32 24.36
CA TYR A 160 -5.04 -7.34 23.09
C TYR A 160 -5.45 -8.53 22.22
N VAL A 161 -5.71 -9.69 22.84
CA VAL A 161 -6.25 -10.87 22.15
C VAL A 161 -7.63 -10.58 21.54
N ASP A 162 -8.52 -9.89 22.27
CA ASP A 162 -9.86 -9.54 21.79
C ASP A 162 -9.78 -8.52 20.62
N GLU A 163 -8.91 -7.50 20.70
CA GLU A 163 -8.71 -6.53 19.61
C GLU A 163 -8.05 -7.18 18.38
N TRP A 164 -7.07 -8.09 18.57
CA TRP A 164 -6.48 -8.87 17.49
C TRP A 164 -7.54 -9.74 16.77
N LYS A 165 -8.39 -10.44 17.51
CA LYS A 165 -9.49 -11.23 16.92
C LYS A 165 -10.45 -10.38 16.12
N LYS A 166 -10.79 -9.19 16.63
CA LYS A 166 -11.66 -8.25 15.93
C LYS A 166 -11.03 -7.72 14.65
N TYR A 167 -9.72 -7.36 14.68
CA TYR A 167 -8.96 -6.98 13.52
C TYR A 167 -8.98 -8.09 12.45
N MET A 168 -8.71 -9.33 12.85
CA MET A 168 -8.71 -10.48 11.95
C MET A 168 -10.09 -10.77 11.34
N GLN A 169 -11.18 -10.51 12.07
CA GLN A 169 -12.54 -10.64 11.53
C GLN A 169 -12.79 -9.64 10.40
N TYR A 170 -12.45 -8.37 10.57
CA TYR A 170 -12.60 -7.37 9.52
C TYR A 170 -11.69 -7.68 8.32
N LEU A 171 -10.45 -8.08 8.57
CA LEU A 171 -9.52 -8.48 7.53
C LEU A 171 -10.05 -9.67 6.72
N ALA A 172 -10.59 -10.68 7.39
CA ALA A 172 -11.19 -11.84 6.73
C ALA A 172 -12.40 -11.46 5.86
N VAL A 173 -13.26 -10.55 6.33
CA VAL A 173 -14.38 -10.02 5.53
C VAL A 173 -13.87 -9.29 4.29
N MET A 174 -12.85 -8.43 4.45
CA MET A 174 -12.25 -7.71 3.32
C MET A 174 -11.68 -8.67 2.29
N ILE A 175 -10.86 -9.62 2.70
CA ILE A 175 -10.24 -10.62 1.81
C ILE A 175 -11.32 -11.44 1.09
N ASN A 176 -12.33 -11.92 1.82
CA ASN A 176 -13.42 -12.69 1.22
C ASN A 176 -14.21 -11.88 0.18
N ASN A 177 -14.46 -10.59 0.43
CA ASN A 177 -15.13 -9.73 -0.53
C ASN A 177 -14.29 -9.54 -1.81
N ILE A 178 -12.98 -9.33 -1.66
CA ILE A 178 -12.05 -9.21 -2.79
C ILE A 178 -12.01 -10.51 -3.58
N TYR A 179 -11.87 -11.64 -2.90
CA TYR A 179 -11.84 -12.96 -3.50
C TYR A 179 -13.11 -13.24 -4.33
N ASN A 180 -14.29 -12.97 -3.78
CA ASN A 180 -15.56 -13.21 -4.48
C ASN A 180 -15.75 -12.32 -5.73
N VAL A 181 -15.07 -11.19 -5.82
CA VAL A 181 -15.17 -10.26 -6.97
C VAL A 181 -14.13 -10.55 -8.03
N LEU A 182 -12.91 -10.88 -7.63
CA LEU A 182 -11.76 -10.94 -8.53
C LEU A 182 -11.30 -12.37 -8.84
N ASP A 183 -11.68 -13.37 -8.02
CA ASP A 183 -11.35 -14.79 -8.22
C ASP A 183 -9.88 -15.00 -8.61
N CYS A 184 -8.97 -14.45 -7.82
CA CYS A 184 -7.53 -14.58 -8.00
C CYS A 184 -6.95 -15.67 -7.10
N ASP A 185 -5.85 -16.25 -7.53
CA ASP A 185 -5.06 -17.20 -6.74
C ASP A 185 -4.39 -16.51 -5.52
#